data_be790b1417de5aa856cdd7b24e370b73
#
_entry.id   be790b1417de5aa856cdd7b24e370b73
#
_cell.length_a   1.000
_cell.length_b   1.000
_cell.length_c   1.000
_cell.angle_alpha   90.00
_cell.angle_beta   90.00
_cell.angle_gamma   90.00
#
_symmetry.space_group_name_H-M   'P 1'
#
loop_
_entity.id
_entity.type
_entity.pdbx_description
1 polymer ?
#
loop_
_entity_poly.entity_id
_entity_poly.type
_entity_poly.pdbx_seq_one_letter_code
_entity_poly.pdbx_strand_id
1 'polypeptide(L)'
;MADGPILVLAATGGQGRAVTDALLDRGARVRALVRDPGRGAARELAGRGVEVVAGSLDDADSLAAAMGGTAGVFAFTTPFEAGVEAEVEQGRAILSVAAERRVGHLVFSSVAGADQDSGVPHFESKARIEAELTGGDVPYTILGPTYFFDNALGGAERIRDGVLDLPLPPDRPLQQLARPDLGAFAAEVLLDPGSYAGQRIELAGDAPTPAQMAAALGAVLGREVRHEQVPLAAIGNPDMHAMWAFLNGPGYHVDIPALHAAHPQIHWTRFADWARDAWATAG
;
A
#
# COMPACT_ATOMS: atom_id res chain seq x y z
N MET A 1 -4.81 7.39 -24.73
CA MET A 1 -4.53 7.78 -23.31
C MET A 1 -4.66 9.30 -23.22
N ALA A 2 -5.26 9.83 -22.13
CA ALA A 2 -5.25 11.26 -21.88
C ALA A 2 -3.79 11.74 -21.79
N ASP A 3 -3.49 12.90 -22.38
CA ASP A 3 -2.12 13.37 -22.58
C ASP A 3 -1.58 14.16 -21.34
N GLY A 4 -1.92 13.70 -20.12
CA GLY A 4 -1.60 14.35 -18.85
C GLY A 4 -0.60 13.56 -17.99
N PRO A 5 -0.02 14.18 -16.93
CA PRO A 5 0.74 13.46 -15.93
C PRO A 5 -0.18 12.52 -15.11
N ILE A 6 0.39 11.51 -14.49
CA ILE A 6 -0.29 10.70 -13.47
C ILE A 6 -0.04 11.37 -12.13
N LEU A 7 -1.11 11.69 -11.39
CA LEU A 7 -1.01 12.22 -10.04
C LEU A 7 -0.83 11.08 -9.05
N VAL A 8 0.19 11.19 -8.20
CA VAL A 8 0.39 10.30 -7.06
C VAL A 8 0.19 11.10 -5.78
N LEU A 9 -0.86 10.74 -5.02
CA LEU A 9 -1.09 11.30 -3.69
C LEU A 9 -0.14 10.62 -2.69
N ALA A 10 0.31 11.39 -1.68
CA ALA A 10 1.26 10.93 -0.67
C ALA A 10 2.55 10.29 -1.27
N ALA A 11 3.07 10.85 -2.36
CA ALA A 11 4.20 10.33 -3.14
C ALA A 11 5.52 10.18 -2.34
N THR A 12 5.64 10.85 -1.20
CA THR A 12 6.80 10.75 -0.28
C THR A 12 6.68 9.61 0.73
N GLY A 13 5.51 8.97 0.83
CA GLY A 13 5.26 7.81 1.69
C GLY A 13 5.60 6.49 1.01
N GLY A 14 5.58 5.38 1.76
CA GLY A 14 6.03 4.08 1.28
C GLY A 14 5.31 3.58 0.01
N GLN A 15 3.97 3.62 -0.02
CA GLN A 15 3.20 3.18 -1.18
C GLN A 15 3.33 4.17 -2.36
N GLY A 16 3.10 5.47 -2.09
CA GLY A 16 3.19 6.50 -3.13
C GLY A 16 4.58 6.58 -3.77
N ARG A 17 5.65 6.35 -2.97
CA ARG A 17 7.02 6.28 -3.50
C ARG A 17 7.18 5.10 -4.46
N ALA A 18 6.73 3.91 -4.07
CA ALA A 18 6.83 2.72 -4.92
C ALA A 18 6.05 2.89 -6.25
N VAL A 19 4.86 3.50 -6.21
CA VAL A 19 4.10 3.82 -7.43
C VAL A 19 4.82 4.86 -8.28
N THR A 20 5.38 5.91 -7.66
CA THR A 20 6.15 6.94 -8.37
C THR A 20 7.36 6.32 -9.07
N ASP A 21 8.12 5.47 -8.38
CA ASP A 21 9.29 4.79 -8.93
C ASP A 21 8.89 3.92 -10.14
N ALA A 22 7.86 3.10 -10.01
CA ALA A 22 7.39 2.22 -11.07
C ALA A 22 6.83 2.98 -12.29
N LEU A 23 6.22 4.15 -12.11
CA LEU A 23 5.75 5.02 -13.19
C LEU A 23 6.92 5.66 -13.93
N LEU A 24 7.92 6.19 -13.20
CA LEU A 24 9.12 6.78 -13.79
C LEU A 24 9.93 5.76 -14.58
N ASP A 25 10.08 4.54 -14.07
CA ASP A 25 10.79 3.42 -14.77
C ASP A 25 10.10 3.06 -16.10
N ARG A 26 8.78 3.31 -16.22
CA ARG A 26 8.02 3.15 -17.46
C ARG A 26 7.94 4.42 -18.33
N GLY A 27 8.68 5.47 -17.96
CA GLY A 27 8.75 6.74 -18.71
C GLY A 27 7.49 7.61 -18.60
N ALA A 28 6.62 7.35 -17.61
CA ALA A 28 5.43 8.16 -17.40
C ALA A 28 5.77 9.52 -16.79
N ARG A 29 5.00 10.54 -17.14
CA ARG A 29 5.05 11.85 -16.47
C ARG A 29 4.29 11.74 -15.14
N VAL A 30 4.95 12.10 -14.04
CA VAL A 30 4.37 11.99 -12.70
C VAL A 30 4.23 13.38 -12.09
N ARG A 31 3.06 13.64 -11.48
CA ARG A 31 2.81 14.77 -10.58
C ARG A 31 2.64 14.22 -9.16
N ALA A 32 3.24 14.88 -8.18
CA ALA A 32 3.17 14.50 -6.78
C ALA A 32 2.56 15.62 -5.94
N LEU A 33 1.47 15.34 -5.22
CA LEU A 33 0.96 16.24 -4.20
C LEU A 33 1.74 16.02 -2.89
N VAL A 34 2.33 17.07 -2.36
CA VAL A 34 3.12 17.03 -1.11
C VAL A 34 2.77 18.22 -0.22
N ARG A 35 2.79 18.03 1.10
CA ARG A 35 2.51 19.09 2.08
C ARG A 35 3.58 20.21 2.06
N ASP A 36 4.83 19.83 1.86
CA ASP A 36 5.97 20.76 1.86
C ASP A 36 6.97 20.38 0.76
N PRO A 37 6.98 21.11 -0.39
CA PRO A 37 7.93 20.90 -1.48
C PRO A 37 9.40 21.15 -1.09
N GLY A 38 9.64 21.87 0.00
CA GLY A 38 10.99 22.16 0.52
C GLY A 38 11.63 21.00 1.27
N ARG A 39 10.88 19.94 1.63
CA ARG A 39 11.45 18.77 2.32
C ARG A 39 12.34 17.93 1.41
N GLY A 40 13.33 17.25 2.02
CA GLY A 40 14.32 16.45 1.30
C GLY A 40 13.71 15.43 0.34
N ALA A 41 12.70 14.67 0.78
CA ALA A 41 12.01 13.68 -0.05
C ALA A 41 11.27 14.32 -1.25
N ALA A 42 10.65 15.48 -1.08
CA ALA A 42 9.99 16.20 -2.17
C ALA A 42 11.01 16.75 -3.18
N ARG A 43 12.14 17.29 -2.70
CA ARG A 43 13.25 17.76 -3.56
C ARG A 43 13.89 16.62 -4.34
N GLU A 44 14.01 15.44 -3.73
CA GLU A 44 14.49 14.23 -4.41
C GLU A 44 13.57 13.85 -5.57
N LEU A 45 12.25 13.84 -5.35
CA LEU A 45 11.27 13.60 -6.41
C LEU A 45 11.39 14.62 -7.55
N ALA A 46 11.49 15.92 -7.21
CA ALA A 46 11.69 16.97 -8.21
C ALA A 46 12.99 16.77 -9.01
N GLY A 47 14.10 16.37 -8.36
CA GLY A 47 15.37 16.05 -9.01
C GLY A 47 15.29 14.87 -9.98
N ARG A 48 14.29 14.02 -9.85
CA ARG A 48 13.99 12.88 -10.74
C ARG A 48 12.99 13.22 -11.86
N GLY A 49 12.61 14.50 -11.99
CA GLY A 49 11.68 14.96 -13.03
C GLY A 49 10.20 14.86 -12.66
N VAL A 50 9.86 14.62 -11.38
CA VAL A 50 8.47 14.65 -10.90
C VAL A 50 8.01 16.09 -10.75
N GLU A 51 6.82 16.40 -11.28
CA GLU A 51 6.15 17.69 -11.05
C GLU A 51 5.63 17.73 -9.61
N VAL A 52 6.32 18.42 -8.71
CA VAL A 52 5.94 18.54 -7.30
C VAL A 52 5.02 19.73 -7.10
N VAL A 53 3.83 19.50 -6.56
CA VAL A 53 2.85 20.54 -6.23
C VAL A 53 2.56 20.53 -4.72
N ALA A 54 2.43 21.73 -4.15
CA ALA A 54 2.08 21.88 -2.74
C ALA A 54 0.59 21.66 -2.52
N GLY A 55 0.21 20.97 -1.46
CA GLY A 55 -1.17 20.78 -1.04
C GLY A 55 -1.36 19.69 0.00
N SER A 56 -2.60 19.49 0.42
CA SER A 56 -3.01 18.54 1.45
C SER A 56 -4.25 17.77 1.00
N LEU A 57 -4.43 16.56 1.54
CA LEU A 57 -5.67 15.79 1.36
C LEU A 57 -6.87 16.43 2.08
N ASP A 58 -6.61 17.33 3.03
CA ASP A 58 -7.63 18.07 3.79
C ASP A 58 -8.00 19.41 3.13
N ASP A 59 -7.39 19.73 1.98
CA ASP A 59 -7.62 20.96 1.23
C ASP A 59 -8.13 20.65 -0.18
N ALA A 60 -9.45 20.78 -0.37
CA ALA A 60 -10.12 20.48 -1.63
C ALA A 60 -9.62 21.33 -2.80
N ASP A 61 -9.24 22.59 -2.56
CA ASP A 61 -8.75 23.49 -3.62
C ASP A 61 -7.37 23.02 -4.13
N SER A 62 -6.48 22.61 -3.22
CA SER A 62 -5.18 22.05 -3.59
C SER A 62 -5.29 20.69 -4.28
N LEU A 63 -6.21 19.84 -3.84
CA LEU A 63 -6.54 18.58 -4.52
C LEU A 63 -7.06 18.85 -5.94
N ALA A 64 -7.97 19.81 -6.09
CA ALA A 64 -8.58 20.17 -7.37
C ALA A 64 -7.54 20.75 -8.35
N ALA A 65 -6.60 21.57 -7.85
CA ALA A 65 -5.49 22.07 -8.63
C ALA A 65 -4.55 20.93 -9.07
N ALA A 66 -4.22 20.01 -8.15
CA ALA A 66 -3.34 18.87 -8.43
C ALA A 66 -3.94 17.89 -9.44
N MET A 67 -5.26 17.61 -9.37
CA MET A 67 -5.97 16.69 -10.27
C MET A 67 -6.23 17.29 -11.65
N GLY A 68 -6.13 18.60 -11.79
CA GLY A 68 -6.39 19.28 -13.07
C GLY A 68 -5.47 18.79 -14.19
N GLY A 69 -6.05 18.29 -15.31
CA GLY A 69 -5.33 17.85 -16.49
C GLY A 69 -4.50 16.58 -16.32
N THR A 70 -4.77 15.76 -15.30
CA THR A 70 -4.10 14.47 -15.10
C THR A 70 -4.72 13.37 -15.95
N ALA A 71 -3.91 12.40 -16.39
CA ALA A 71 -4.38 11.20 -17.10
C ALA A 71 -5.03 10.19 -16.15
N GLY A 72 -4.54 10.12 -14.92
CA GLY A 72 -5.04 9.24 -13.86
C GLY A 72 -4.51 9.67 -12.51
N VAL A 73 -5.07 9.10 -11.45
CA VAL A 73 -4.72 9.39 -10.05
C VAL A 73 -4.48 8.11 -9.28
N PHE A 74 -3.35 8.00 -8.59
CA PHE A 74 -3.16 7.03 -7.52
C PHE A 74 -3.47 7.69 -6.18
N ALA A 75 -4.38 7.09 -5.43
CA ALA A 75 -4.81 7.59 -4.13
C ALA A 75 -4.75 6.50 -3.07
N PHE A 76 -4.33 6.88 -1.87
CA PHE A 76 -4.57 6.11 -0.67
C PHE A 76 -4.72 7.07 0.52
N THR A 77 -5.38 6.59 1.56
CA THR A 77 -5.61 7.29 2.81
C THR A 77 -5.05 6.46 3.96
N THR A 78 -4.88 7.05 5.15
CA THR A 78 -4.36 6.34 6.32
C THR A 78 -5.01 6.85 7.61
N PRO A 79 -5.51 5.95 8.49
CA PRO A 79 -6.11 6.35 9.76
C PRO A 79 -5.06 6.65 10.84
N PHE A 80 -3.80 6.30 10.60
CA PHE A 80 -2.77 6.31 11.65
C PHE A 80 -2.27 7.72 12.04
N GLU A 81 -2.60 8.75 11.25
CA GLU A 81 -2.28 10.15 11.59
C GLU A 81 -3.41 10.83 12.39
N ALA A 82 -4.67 10.65 11.98
CA ALA A 82 -5.81 11.40 12.52
C ALA A 82 -7.05 10.55 12.86
N GLY A 83 -6.96 9.23 12.72
CA GLY A 83 -8.04 8.28 13.02
C GLY A 83 -8.91 7.92 11.83
N VAL A 84 -9.78 6.93 12.02
CA VAL A 84 -10.60 6.31 10.97
C VAL A 84 -11.63 7.28 10.35
N GLU A 85 -12.23 8.17 11.15
CA GLU A 85 -13.18 9.13 10.61
C GLU A 85 -12.51 10.18 9.73
N ALA A 86 -11.34 10.68 10.13
CA ALA A 86 -10.55 11.59 9.30
C ALA A 86 -10.10 10.92 7.98
N GLU A 87 -9.76 9.65 8.02
CA GLU A 87 -9.44 8.86 6.83
C GLU A 87 -10.62 8.82 5.85
N VAL A 88 -11.83 8.55 6.35
CA VAL A 88 -13.04 8.52 5.51
C VAL A 88 -13.35 9.90 4.91
N GLU A 89 -13.21 10.96 5.69
CA GLU A 89 -13.40 12.33 5.18
C GLU A 89 -12.36 12.69 4.09
N GLN A 90 -11.09 12.30 4.27
CA GLN A 90 -10.09 12.45 3.22
C GLN A 90 -10.43 11.64 1.96
N GLY A 91 -10.92 10.42 2.12
CA GLY A 91 -11.43 9.60 1.02
C GLY A 91 -12.54 10.31 0.26
N ARG A 92 -13.55 10.82 0.96
CA ARG A 92 -14.65 11.59 0.36
C ARG A 92 -14.18 12.83 -0.39
N ALA A 93 -13.27 13.59 0.19
CA ALA A 93 -12.69 14.76 -0.47
C ALA A 93 -12.00 14.39 -1.78
N ILE A 94 -11.20 13.31 -1.78
CA ILE A 94 -10.54 12.77 -2.99
C ILE A 94 -11.58 12.39 -4.05
N LEU A 95 -12.62 11.64 -3.68
CA LEU A 95 -13.65 11.17 -4.61
C LEU A 95 -14.49 12.31 -5.19
N SER A 96 -14.91 13.27 -4.35
CA SER A 96 -15.65 14.46 -4.78
C SER A 96 -14.85 15.26 -5.80
N VAL A 97 -13.60 15.57 -5.49
CA VAL A 97 -12.73 16.32 -6.38
C VAL A 97 -12.43 15.54 -7.67
N ALA A 98 -12.22 14.23 -7.59
CA ALA A 98 -12.00 13.39 -8.76
C ALA A 98 -13.21 13.42 -9.72
N ALA A 99 -14.44 13.37 -9.18
CA ALA A 99 -15.67 13.50 -9.95
C ALA A 99 -15.81 14.90 -10.59
N GLU A 100 -15.60 15.98 -9.83
CA GLU A 100 -15.66 17.36 -10.32
C GLU A 100 -14.65 17.62 -11.45
N ARG A 101 -13.43 17.12 -11.30
CA ARG A 101 -12.34 17.26 -12.28
C ARG A 101 -12.43 16.26 -13.42
N ARG A 102 -13.39 15.34 -13.38
CA ARG A 102 -13.59 14.27 -14.36
C ARG A 102 -12.30 13.50 -14.60
N VAL A 103 -11.68 13.04 -13.50
CA VAL A 103 -10.47 12.22 -13.55
C VAL A 103 -10.72 11.00 -14.41
N GLY A 104 -9.85 10.74 -15.38
CA GLY A 104 -10.03 9.66 -16.35
C GLY A 104 -10.00 8.27 -15.73
N HIS A 105 -9.21 8.08 -14.66
CA HIS A 105 -9.15 6.84 -13.87
C HIS A 105 -8.55 7.08 -12.50
N LEU A 106 -9.17 6.53 -11.46
CA LEU A 106 -8.69 6.56 -10.08
C LEU A 106 -8.26 5.15 -9.64
N VAL A 107 -7.00 4.98 -9.28
CA VAL A 107 -6.53 3.77 -8.60
C VAL A 107 -6.52 4.05 -7.11
N PHE A 108 -7.40 3.37 -6.37
CA PHE A 108 -7.48 3.50 -4.92
C PHE A 108 -6.80 2.31 -4.24
N SER A 109 -5.75 2.57 -3.46
CA SER A 109 -5.14 1.55 -2.61
C SER A 109 -5.90 1.45 -1.30
N SER A 110 -6.66 0.37 -1.19
CA SER A 110 -7.41 -0.05 -0.02
C SER A 110 -6.60 -1.04 0.83
N VAL A 111 -7.22 -2.12 1.27
CA VAL A 111 -6.60 -3.26 1.96
C VAL A 111 -7.32 -4.56 1.57
N ALA A 112 -6.62 -5.67 1.53
CA ALA A 112 -7.24 -6.98 1.35
C ALA A 112 -8.20 -7.28 2.51
N GLY A 113 -9.34 -7.88 2.21
CA GLY A 113 -10.36 -8.22 3.19
C GLY A 113 -11.19 -7.04 3.70
N ALA A 114 -11.11 -5.84 3.12
CA ALA A 114 -11.97 -4.70 3.49
C ALA A 114 -13.46 -5.01 3.25
N ASP A 115 -13.77 -5.86 2.29
CA ASP A 115 -15.12 -6.27 1.90
C ASP A 115 -15.68 -7.47 2.71
N GLN A 116 -15.00 -7.88 3.79
CA GLN A 116 -15.34 -9.11 4.55
C GLN A 116 -15.99 -8.84 5.91
N ASP A 117 -16.44 -7.61 6.22
CA ASP A 117 -16.93 -7.25 7.55
C ASP A 117 -15.96 -7.71 8.66
N SER A 118 -14.70 -7.35 8.49
CA SER A 118 -13.58 -7.87 9.28
C SER A 118 -13.62 -7.49 10.77
N GLY A 119 -14.35 -6.43 11.11
CA GLY A 119 -14.35 -5.81 12.43
C GLY A 119 -13.04 -5.07 12.76
N VAL A 120 -12.14 -4.94 11.80
CA VAL A 120 -10.88 -4.20 11.95
C VAL A 120 -11.12 -2.73 11.59
N PRO A 121 -10.99 -1.77 12.52
CA PRO A 121 -11.41 -0.39 12.28
C PRO A 121 -10.81 0.25 11.03
N HIS A 122 -9.52 0.04 10.75
CA HIS A 122 -8.90 0.58 9.55
C HIS A 122 -9.21 -0.20 8.25
N PHE A 123 -9.77 -1.42 8.31
CA PHE A 123 -10.32 -2.09 7.13
C PHE A 123 -11.72 -1.56 6.85
N GLU A 124 -12.53 -1.37 7.91
CA GLU A 124 -13.88 -0.83 7.79
C GLU A 124 -13.89 0.62 7.25
N SER A 125 -12.91 1.47 7.63
CA SER A 125 -12.79 2.80 7.02
C SER A 125 -12.49 2.72 5.52
N LYS A 126 -11.65 1.79 5.09
CA LYS A 126 -11.40 1.51 3.67
C LYS A 126 -12.66 1.01 2.95
N ALA A 127 -13.39 0.06 3.56
CA ALA A 127 -14.65 -0.45 3.01
C ALA A 127 -15.68 0.68 2.77
N ARG A 128 -15.77 1.64 3.70
CA ARG A 128 -16.64 2.82 3.54
C ARG A 128 -16.23 3.67 2.34
N ILE A 129 -14.94 3.91 2.12
CA ILE A 129 -14.43 4.64 0.96
C ILE A 129 -14.65 3.85 -0.33
N GLU A 130 -14.42 2.53 -0.32
CA GLU A 130 -14.72 1.65 -1.46
C GLU A 130 -16.21 1.71 -1.86
N ALA A 131 -17.10 1.66 -0.88
CA ALA A 131 -18.54 1.72 -1.13
C ALA A 131 -18.97 3.04 -1.79
N GLU A 132 -18.41 4.18 -1.36
CA GLU A 132 -18.65 5.48 -1.97
C GLU A 132 -18.06 5.57 -3.40
N LEU A 133 -16.86 5.04 -3.61
CA LEU A 133 -16.20 4.99 -4.92
C LEU A 133 -17.00 4.14 -5.92
N THR A 134 -17.42 2.94 -5.51
CA THR A 134 -18.18 2.01 -6.36
C THR A 134 -19.61 2.49 -6.64
N GLY A 135 -20.18 3.31 -5.76
CA GLY A 135 -21.50 3.95 -5.94
C GLY A 135 -21.46 5.24 -6.75
N GLY A 136 -20.28 5.74 -7.11
CA GLY A 136 -20.08 7.00 -7.84
C GLY A 136 -19.81 6.79 -9.34
N ASP A 137 -19.53 7.90 -10.03
CA ASP A 137 -19.31 7.93 -11.49
C ASP A 137 -17.81 8.00 -11.88
N VAL A 138 -16.89 8.02 -10.92
CA VAL A 138 -15.44 8.08 -11.21
C VAL A 138 -14.98 6.71 -11.73
N PRO A 139 -14.37 6.63 -12.92
CA PRO A 139 -13.77 5.38 -13.38
C PRO A 139 -12.64 4.95 -12.42
N TYR A 140 -12.67 3.70 -11.96
CA TYR A 140 -11.78 3.28 -10.88
C TYR A 140 -11.23 1.87 -11.06
N THR A 141 -10.15 1.61 -10.32
CA THR A 141 -9.70 0.28 -9.90
C THR A 141 -9.34 0.33 -8.42
N ILE A 142 -9.77 -0.65 -7.63
CA ILE A 142 -9.42 -0.80 -6.23
C ILE A 142 -8.34 -1.87 -6.11
N LEU A 143 -7.24 -1.52 -5.45
CA LEU A 143 -6.18 -2.46 -5.09
C LEU A 143 -6.26 -2.76 -3.61
N GLY A 144 -6.37 -4.04 -3.25
CA GLY A 144 -6.37 -4.51 -1.88
C GLY A 144 -5.03 -5.18 -1.51
N PRO A 145 -3.98 -4.43 -1.14
CA PRO A 145 -2.74 -5.05 -0.69
C PRO A 145 -2.95 -5.79 0.62
N THR A 146 -2.29 -6.94 0.76
CA THR A 146 -2.15 -7.66 2.02
C THR A 146 -1.09 -6.99 2.92
N TYR A 147 -0.71 -7.62 4.02
CA TYR A 147 0.30 -7.13 4.96
C TYR A 147 1.64 -6.85 4.25
N PHE A 148 2.26 -5.69 4.48
CA PHE A 148 3.52 -5.38 3.82
C PHE A 148 4.72 -6.01 4.53
N PHE A 149 5.68 -6.53 3.74
CA PHE A 149 6.97 -7.03 4.27
C PHE A 149 7.70 -5.97 5.10
N ASP A 150 7.62 -4.71 4.69
CA ASP A 150 8.26 -3.57 5.35
C ASP A 150 7.81 -3.36 6.80
N ASN A 151 6.69 -3.94 7.20
CA ASN A 151 6.25 -3.88 8.61
C ASN A 151 7.24 -4.57 9.55
N ALA A 152 8.02 -5.53 9.04
CA ALA A 152 9.10 -6.16 9.81
C ALA A 152 10.20 -5.16 10.22
N LEU A 153 10.38 -4.07 9.47
CA LEU A 153 11.36 -3.02 9.80
C LEU A 153 11.01 -2.27 11.09
N GLY A 154 9.72 -2.26 11.48
CA GLY A 154 9.29 -1.72 12.78
C GLY A 154 9.87 -2.47 13.98
N GLY A 155 10.21 -3.75 13.80
CA GLY A 155 10.87 -4.61 14.80
C GLY A 155 12.37 -4.80 14.56
N ALA A 156 13.01 -3.97 13.74
CA ALA A 156 14.38 -4.19 13.24
C ALA A 156 15.43 -4.38 14.36
N GLU A 157 15.31 -3.68 15.46
CA GLU A 157 16.22 -3.79 16.60
C GLU A 157 16.13 -5.20 17.23
N ARG A 158 14.92 -5.65 17.53
CA ARG A 158 14.65 -6.98 18.08
C ARG A 158 15.11 -8.09 17.12
N ILE A 159 14.90 -7.90 15.82
CA ILE A 159 15.33 -8.84 14.81
C ILE A 159 16.86 -8.92 14.77
N ARG A 160 17.58 -7.79 14.87
CA ARG A 160 19.05 -7.78 15.01
C ARG A 160 19.50 -8.47 16.28
N ASP A 161 18.70 -8.44 17.36
CA ASP A 161 18.96 -9.17 18.59
C ASP A 161 18.57 -10.65 18.53
N GLY A 162 18.10 -11.13 17.40
CA GLY A 162 17.79 -12.53 17.15
C GLY A 162 16.34 -12.92 17.45
N VAL A 163 15.41 -11.96 17.47
CA VAL A 163 13.99 -12.24 17.77
C VAL A 163 13.07 -11.53 16.80
N LEU A 164 12.20 -12.31 16.15
CA LEU A 164 11.06 -11.81 15.37
C LEU A 164 9.79 -11.93 16.22
N ASP A 165 9.28 -10.79 16.67
CA ASP A 165 8.04 -10.71 17.45
C ASP A 165 6.84 -10.55 16.50
N LEU A 166 5.95 -11.56 16.45
CA LEU A 166 4.69 -11.48 15.71
C LEU A 166 3.55 -12.12 16.51
N PRO A 167 2.35 -11.53 16.51
CA PRO A 167 1.18 -12.11 17.18
C PRO A 167 0.50 -13.21 16.36
N LEU A 168 1.28 -14.13 15.79
CA LEU A 168 0.81 -15.28 15.03
C LEU A 168 1.49 -16.56 15.51
N PRO A 169 0.83 -17.72 15.44
CA PRO A 169 1.48 -19.01 15.62
C PRO A 169 2.63 -19.23 14.63
N PRO A 170 3.68 -19.99 15.00
CA PRO A 170 4.90 -20.14 14.19
C PRO A 170 4.67 -20.79 12.82
N ASP A 171 3.60 -21.55 12.69
CA ASP A 171 3.20 -22.32 11.49
C ASP A 171 2.05 -21.69 10.70
N ARG A 172 1.51 -20.54 11.15
CA ARG A 172 0.42 -19.85 10.47
C ARG A 172 0.93 -18.99 9.32
N PRO A 173 0.58 -19.29 8.05
CA PRO A 173 0.97 -18.45 6.93
C PRO A 173 0.38 -17.04 7.03
N LEU A 174 1.15 -16.04 6.70
CA LEU A 174 0.73 -14.65 6.57
C LEU A 174 0.92 -14.19 5.13
N GLN A 175 -0.17 -13.95 4.42
CA GLN A 175 -0.08 -13.38 3.07
C GLN A 175 0.44 -11.95 3.16
N GLN A 176 1.47 -11.67 2.37
CA GLN A 176 2.20 -10.41 2.42
C GLN A 176 2.58 -9.93 1.02
N LEU A 177 2.91 -8.65 0.91
CA LEU A 177 3.25 -7.99 -0.34
C LEU A 177 4.47 -7.08 -0.17
N ALA A 178 5.36 -7.05 -1.15
CA ALA A 178 6.39 -6.02 -1.26
C ALA A 178 5.79 -4.71 -1.78
N ARG A 179 6.21 -3.56 -1.25
CA ARG A 179 5.76 -2.25 -1.78
C ARG A 179 6.12 -2.03 -3.25
N PRO A 180 7.30 -2.43 -3.74
CA PRO A 180 7.60 -2.37 -5.18
C PRO A 180 6.61 -3.13 -6.06
N ASP A 181 6.09 -4.28 -5.61
CA ASP A 181 5.10 -5.07 -6.36
C ASP A 181 3.76 -4.32 -6.45
N LEU A 182 3.32 -3.70 -5.35
CA LEU A 182 2.17 -2.77 -5.38
C LEU A 182 2.42 -1.63 -6.37
N GLY A 183 3.61 -1.03 -6.33
CA GLY A 183 4.01 0.05 -7.24
C GLY A 183 3.94 -0.38 -8.70
N ALA A 184 4.50 -1.53 -9.02
CA ALA A 184 4.50 -2.09 -10.36
C ALA A 184 3.09 -2.39 -10.87
N PHE A 185 2.22 -2.96 -9.99
CA PHE A 185 0.84 -3.26 -10.34
C PHE A 185 -0.01 -1.98 -10.51
N ALA A 186 0.13 -1.03 -9.60
CA ALA A 186 -0.57 0.26 -9.71
C ALA A 186 -0.16 1.04 -10.97
N ALA A 187 1.12 1.01 -11.33
CA ALA A 187 1.61 1.63 -12.57
C ALA A 187 1.05 0.93 -13.81
N GLU A 188 0.94 -0.39 -13.80
CA GLU A 188 0.29 -1.17 -14.88
C GLU A 188 -1.15 -0.69 -15.09
N VAL A 189 -1.95 -0.66 -14.01
CA VAL A 189 -3.35 -0.21 -14.05
C VAL A 189 -3.47 1.23 -14.55
N LEU A 190 -2.61 2.14 -14.07
CA LEU A 190 -2.65 3.56 -14.45
C LEU A 190 -2.27 3.80 -15.93
N LEU A 191 -1.45 2.92 -16.50
CA LEU A 191 -1.01 3.02 -17.89
C LEU A 191 -1.94 2.27 -18.86
N ASP A 192 -2.69 1.27 -18.39
CA ASP A 192 -3.72 0.56 -19.15
C ASP A 192 -5.03 0.44 -18.34
N PRO A 193 -5.69 1.57 -18.01
CA PRO A 193 -6.88 1.57 -17.17
C PRO A 193 -8.07 0.79 -17.78
N GLY A 194 -8.11 0.65 -19.11
CA GLY A 194 -9.21 -0.05 -19.78
C GLY A 194 -9.31 -1.53 -19.40
N SER A 195 -8.18 -2.17 -19.15
CA SER A 195 -8.13 -3.59 -18.77
C SER A 195 -8.54 -3.84 -17.31
N TYR A 196 -8.62 -2.80 -16.48
CA TYR A 196 -8.82 -2.93 -15.05
C TYR A 196 -10.02 -2.15 -14.50
N ALA A 197 -10.74 -1.42 -15.36
CA ALA A 197 -11.83 -0.54 -14.95
C ALA A 197 -12.94 -1.29 -14.19
N GLY A 198 -13.36 -0.75 -13.06
CA GLY A 198 -14.41 -1.30 -12.21
C GLY A 198 -14.01 -2.54 -11.41
N GLN A 199 -12.74 -2.94 -11.43
CA GLN A 199 -12.27 -4.11 -10.71
C GLN A 199 -11.77 -3.79 -9.30
N ARG A 200 -11.95 -4.75 -8.38
CA ARG A 200 -11.29 -4.83 -7.10
C ARG A 200 -10.34 -6.02 -7.12
N ILE A 201 -9.05 -5.77 -6.90
CA ILE A 201 -8.00 -6.79 -7.04
C ILE A 201 -7.19 -6.83 -5.75
N GLU A 202 -7.20 -7.97 -5.09
CA GLU A 202 -6.36 -8.21 -3.91
C GLU A 202 -4.96 -8.65 -4.32
N LEU A 203 -3.95 -8.12 -3.63
CA LEU A 203 -2.55 -8.30 -3.99
C LEU A 203 -1.76 -8.97 -2.87
N ALA A 204 -1.11 -10.08 -3.19
CA ALA A 204 -0.19 -10.79 -2.32
C ALA A 204 1.00 -11.33 -3.13
N GLY A 205 2.21 -11.14 -2.64
CA GLY A 205 3.44 -11.64 -3.27
C GLY A 205 3.87 -12.98 -2.71
N ASP A 206 3.67 -13.21 -1.39
CA ASP A 206 4.13 -14.41 -0.70
C ASP A 206 3.27 -14.69 0.55
N ALA A 207 3.38 -15.89 1.10
CA ALA A 207 2.68 -16.29 2.31
C ALA A 207 3.58 -17.09 3.27
N PRO A 208 4.71 -16.51 3.74
CA PRO A 208 5.58 -17.22 4.67
C PRO A 208 4.94 -17.37 6.05
N THR A 209 5.28 -18.43 6.76
CA THR A 209 4.98 -18.55 8.19
C THR A 209 5.96 -17.70 9.01
N PRO A 210 5.63 -17.29 10.26
CA PRO A 210 6.58 -16.61 11.13
C PRO A 210 7.90 -17.38 11.33
N ALA A 211 7.86 -18.70 11.39
CA ALA A 211 9.07 -19.53 11.45
C ALA A 211 9.93 -19.41 10.18
N GLN A 212 9.30 -19.38 9.00
CA GLN A 212 9.99 -19.18 7.72
C GLN A 212 10.55 -17.76 7.60
N MET A 213 9.80 -16.75 8.07
CA MET A 213 10.29 -15.37 8.12
C MET A 213 11.52 -15.23 9.01
N ALA A 214 11.49 -15.81 10.22
CA ALA A 214 12.62 -15.81 11.14
C ALA A 214 13.85 -16.50 10.53
N ALA A 215 13.66 -17.65 9.88
CA ALA A 215 14.74 -18.37 9.20
C ALA A 215 15.36 -17.54 8.05
N ALA A 216 14.53 -16.87 7.24
CA ALA A 216 14.98 -16.00 6.15
C ALA A 216 15.81 -14.81 6.68
N LEU A 217 15.32 -14.13 7.73
CA LEU A 217 16.04 -13.03 8.38
C LEU A 217 17.35 -13.51 9.02
N GLY A 218 17.35 -14.68 9.65
CA GLY A 218 18.55 -15.28 10.23
C GLY A 218 19.61 -15.57 9.18
N ALA A 219 19.21 -16.07 8.02
CA ALA A 219 20.12 -16.33 6.89
C ALA A 219 20.79 -15.05 6.38
N VAL A 220 20.06 -13.94 6.33
CA VAL A 220 20.59 -12.63 5.90
C VAL A 220 21.53 -12.04 6.96
N LEU A 221 21.16 -12.15 8.23
CA LEU A 221 21.95 -11.60 9.35
C LEU A 221 23.17 -12.48 9.74
N GLY A 222 23.28 -13.69 9.18
CA GLY A 222 24.36 -14.64 9.52
C GLY A 222 24.31 -15.12 10.97
N ARG A 223 23.14 -15.14 11.59
CA ARG A 223 22.87 -15.52 12.98
C ARG A 223 21.49 -16.13 13.13
N GLU A 224 21.27 -16.87 14.19
CA GLU A 224 19.93 -17.38 14.50
C GLU A 224 18.97 -16.22 14.81
N VAL A 225 17.79 -16.23 14.17
CA VAL A 225 16.62 -15.43 14.54
C VAL A 225 15.51 -16.40 14.85
N ARG A 226 14.94 -16.31 16.05
CA ARG A 226 13.79 -17.12 16.46
C ARG A 226 12.51 -16.29 16.42
N HIS A 227 11.40 -16.93 16.14
CA HIS A 227 10.10 -16.31 16.29
C HIS A 227 9.63 -16.39 17.76
N GLU A 228 9.16 -15.28 18.32
CA GLU A 228 8.42 -15.23 19.58
C GLU A 228 6.98 -14.78 19.30
N GLN A 229 6.03 -15.65 19.63
CA GLN A 229 4.61 -15.31 19.48
C GLN A 229 4.18 -14.32 20.55
N VAL A 230 3.80 -13.11 20.15
CA VAL A 230 3.23 -12.10 21.04
C VAL A 230 1.78 -12.47 21.34
N PRO A 231 1.36 -12.63 22.62
CA PRO A 231 -0.04 -12.85 22.95
C PRO A 231 -0.93 -11.70 22.48
N LEU A 232 -2.09 -11.98 21.90
CA LEU A 232 -3.05 -10.94 21.49
C LEU A 232 -3.40 -9.99 22.65
N ALA A 233 -3.55 -10.53 23.87
CA ALA A 233 -3.84 -9.74 25.06
C ALA A 233 -2.74 -8.69 25.42
N ALA A 234 -1.55 -8.83 24.88
CA ALA A 234 -0.46 -7.86 25.08
C ALA A 234 -0.54 -6.67 24.10
N ILE A 235 -1.43 -6.71 23.11
CA ILE A 235 -1.60 -5.64 22.12
C ILE A 235 -2.55 -4.60 22.69
N GLY A 236 -1.99 -3.47 23.15
CA GLY A 236 -2.76 -2.40 23.79
C GLY A 236 -3.55 -1.50 22.83
N ASN A 237 -3.19 -1.44 21.55
CA ASN A 237 -3.93 -0.68 20.56
C ASN A 237 -5.12 -1.50 20.05
N PRO A 238 -6.38 -1.04 20.20
CA PRO A 238 -7.57 -1.80 19.83
C PRO A 238 -7.65 -2.16 18.34
N ASP A 239 -7.21 -1.26 17.45
CA ASP A 239 -7.20 -1.46 16.01
C ASP A 239 -6.19 -2.57 15.64
N MET A 240 -4.96 -2.48 16.15
CA MET A 240 -3.96 -3.52 15.94
C MET A 240 -4.37 -4.86 16.57
N HIS A 241 -5.03 -4.83 17.74
CA HIS A 241 -5.58 -6.04 18.35
C HIS A 241 -6.62 -6.71 17.42
N ALA A 242 -7.56 -5.92 16.88
CA ALA A 242 -8.58 -6.41 15.95
C ALA A 242 -7.93 -6.97 14.67
N MET A 243 -6.96 -6.26 14.09
CA MET A 243 -6.22 -6.74 12.92
C MET A 243 -5.52 -8.08 13.18
N TRP A 244 -4.81 -8.20 14.29
CA TRP A 244 -4.13 -9.46 14.60
C TRP A 244 -5.10 -10.58 14.97
N ALA A 245 -6.26 -10.27 15.57
CA ALA A 245 -7.33 -11.24 15.78
C ALA A 245 -7.90 -11.74 14.43
N PHE A 246 -8.15 -10.83 13.47
CA PHE A 246 -8.53 -11.18 12.10
C PHE A 246 -7.48 -12.08 11.43
N LEU A 247 -6.19 -11.72 11.50
CA LEU A 247 -5.11 -12.51 10.89
C LEU A 247 -4.90 -13.88 11.55
N ASN A 248 -5.25 -14.02 12.84
CA ASN A 248 -5.29 -15.31 13.55
C ASN A 248 -6.56 -16.12 13.24
N GLY A 249 -7.62 -15.47 12.81
CA GLY A 249 -8.91 -16.06 12.46
C GLY A 249 -9.05 -16.29 10.95
N PRO A 250 -9.96 -15.56 10.25
CA PRO A 250 -10.16 -15.73 8.82
C PRO A 250 -8.90 -15.37 8.03
N GLY A 251 -8.30 -14.21 8.27
CA GLY A 251 -7.12 -13.72 7.53
C GLY A 251 -7.41 -13.33 6.09
N TYR A 252 -6.36 -13.17 5.31
CA TYR A 252 -6.46 -12.91 3.87
C TYR A 252 -6.65 -14.21 3.09
N HIS A 253 -7.32 -14.12 1.92
CA HIS A 253 -7.68 -15.28 1.09
C HIS A 253 -7.31 -15.10 -0.39
N VAL A 254 -6.21 -14.39 -0.69
CA VAL A 254 -5.75 -14.20 -2.06
C VAL A 254 -5.29 -15.54 -2.64
N ASP A 255 -5.81 -15.91 -3.81
CA ASP A 255 -5.25 -17.03 -4.59
C ASP A 255 -3.97 -16.56 -5.28
N ILE A 256 -2.84 -16.65 -4.54
CA ILE A 256 -1.52 -16.18 -5.00
C ILE A 256 -1.12 -16.85 -6.34
N PRO A 257 -1.22 -18.18 -6.51
CA PRO A 257 -0.92 -18.80 -7.79
C PRO A 257 -1.74 -18.27 -8.96
N ALA A 258 -3.05 -18.09 -8.78
CA ALA A 258 -3.92 -17.55 -9.81
C ALA A 258 -3.61 -16.09 -10.12
N LEU A 259 -3.37 -15.25 -9.10
CA LEU A 259 -2.96 -13.86 -9.24
C LEU A 259 -1.65 -13.73 -10.04
N HIS A 260 -0.64 -14.53 -9.69
CA HIS A 260 0.66 -14.49 -10.36
C HIS A 260 0.55 -14.99 -11.82
N ALA A 261 -0.26 -16.01 -12.08
CA ALA A 261 -0.49 -16.51 -13.41
C ALA A 261 -1.27 -15.51 -14.31
N ALA A 262 -2.20 -14.76 -13.73
CA ALA A 262 -2.96 -13.73 -14.44
C ALA A 262 -2.09 -12.47 -14.74
N HIS A 263 -1.05 -12.21 -13.95
CA HIS A 263 -0.20 -11.03 -14.06
C HIS A 263 1.30 -11.39 -14.12
N PRO A 264 1.74 -12.16 -15.14
CA PRO A 264 3.13 -12.64 -15.25
C PRO A 264 4.14 -11.51 -15.53
N GLN A 265 3.68 -10.34 -15.95
CA GLN A 265 4.51 -9.14 -16.15
C GLN A 265 4.94 -8.48 -14.84
N ILE A 266 4.30 -8.80 -13.71
CA ILE A 266 4.67 -8.31 -12.39
C ILE A 266 5.71 -9.26 -11.79
N HIS A 267 6.82 -8.69 -11.34
CA HIS A 267 7.80 -9.44 -10.56
C HIS A 267 7.31 -9.57 -9.13
N TRP A 268 6.74 -10.75 -8.80
CA TRP A 268 6.25 -11.00 -7.45
C TRP A 268 7.39 -11.38 -6.52
N THR A 269 7.66 -10.52 -5.54
CA THR A 269 8.77 -10.66 -4.60
C THR A 269 8.43 -11.68 -3.51
N ARG A 270 9.36 -12.58 -3.19
CA ARG A 270 9.27 -13.45 -2.02
C ARG A 270 9.83 -12.75 -0.80
N PHE A 271 9.33 -13.09 0.38
CA PHE A 271 9.83 -12.52 1.64
C PHE A 271 11.34 -12.68 1.81
N ALA A 272 11.88 -13.87 1.47
CA ALA A 272 13.31 -14.14 1.58
C ALA A 272 14.18 -13.26 0.66
N ASP A 273 13.67 -12.91 -0.52
CA ASP A 273 14.37 -12.02 -1.46
C ASP A 273 14.30 -10.57 -0.97
N TRP A 274 13.12 -10.11 -0.55
CA TRP A 274 12.95 -8.81 0.09
C TRP A 274 13.85 -8.66 1.33
N ALA A 275 13.90 -9.68 2.20
CA ALA A 275 14.73 -9.63 3.40
C ALA A 275 16.22 -9.43 3.05
N ARG A 276 16.70 -10.11 2.00
CA ARG A 276 18.08 -9.96 1.54
C ARG A 276 18.38 -8.52 1.12
N ASP A 277 17.48 -7.90 0.35
CA ASP A 277 17.67 -6.55 -0.17
C ASP A 277 17.50 -5.48 0.93
N ALA A 278 16.48 -5.62 1.78
CA ALA A 278 16.17 -4.65 2.82
C ALA A 278 17.18 -4.62 3.97
N TRP A 279 17.83 -5.78 4.26
CA TRP A 279 18.75 -5.90 5.41
C TRP A 279 20.21 -5.89 5.02
N ALA A 280 20.58 -6.13 3.74
CA ALA A 280 21.95 -6.00 3.24
C ALA A 280 22.47 -4.55 3.29
N THR A 281 21.56 -3.56 3.20
CA THR A 281 21.90 -2.13 3.22
C THR A 281 21.90 -1.52 4.63
N ALA A 282 21.57 -2.30 5.65
CA ALA A 282 21.45 -1.85 7.04
C ALA A 282 22.67 -2.25 7.92
N GLY A 283 23.78 -2.70 7.29
CA GLY A 283 25.04 -3.08 7.91
C GLY A 283 26.08 -1.98 7.92
#